data_b14cce1a7ba4250f5f6e25c97531d116
#
_entry.id   b14cce1a7ba4250f5f6e25c97531d116
#
_cell.length_a   1.000
_cell.length_b   1.000
_cell.length_c   1.000
_cell.angle_alpha   90.00
_cell.angle_beta   90.00
_cell.angle_gamma   90.00
#
_symmetry.space_group_name_H-M   'P 1'
#
loop_
_entity.id
_entity.type
_entity.pdbx_description
1 polymer ?
#
loop_
_entity_poly.entity_id
_entity_poly.type
_entity_poly.pdbx_seq_one_letter_code
_entity_poly.pdbx_strand_id
1 'polypeptide(L)'
;MIRRLNHHEIDFEKYSGCIEKSVQKNMYARREILDFWCESWDILVWKDYEYVMPLPLTKKFSQKFVTCPIFCQQLGIFGKNDSSEINERFLSYMQANLDIYLYSFNAGNHFQRDLSFRKNYFIPCGTYADQKKKFSKGRKSAIKSATGLDFQQITLNSVILEFIKRFYKGLSKEKDKKMMLDYLQFLHGKEMIKVCSASLNGELRTVALMGDDGETLYLIGLVSDEKFRNENPTSFIIDQILQDNLENRNFSFMGSNVRNIEIFNKSFGAELMKYPVIQHSKKEVLIQFLKNKLS
;
A
#
# COMPACT_ATOMS: atom_id res chain seq x y z
N MET A 1 -15.47 20.39 15.56
CA MET A 1 -14.30 21.13 15.03
C MET A 1 -13.16 20.16 14.84
N ILE A 2 -12.33 20.30 13.78
CA ILE A 2 -11.12 19.48 13.59
C ILE A 2 -10.02 20.02 14.49
N ARG A 3 -9.31 19.11 15.15
CA ARG A 3 -8.11 19.41 15.94
C ARG A 3 -6.93 18.65 15.36
N ARG A 4 -5.76 19.26 15.35
CA ARG A 4 -4.49 18.59 15.11
C ARG A 4 -3.89 18.19 16.45
N LEU A 5 -3.48 16.93 16.56
CA LEU A 5 -2.76 16.40 17.70
C LEU A 5 -1.37 15.96 17.25
N ASN A 6 -0.34 16.41 17.95
CA ASN A 6 1.02 15.92 17.74
C ASN A 6 1.15 14.49 18.28
N HIS A 7 2.12 13.74 17.80
CA HIS A 7 2.31 12.32 18.14
C HIS A 7 2.20 12.01 19.64
N HIS A 8 2.76 12.84 20.51
CA HIS A 8 2.74 12.65 21.97
C HIS A 8 1.39 12.99 22.64
N GLU A 9 0.48 13.65 21.91
CA GLU A 9 -0.87 14.00 22.38
C GLU A 9 -1.92 12.98 21.94
N ILE A 10 -1.52 11.99 21.10
CA ILE A 10 -2.44 11.01 20.54
C ILE A 10 -2.85 9.99 21.62
N ASP A 11 -4.14 9.86 21.84
CA ASP A 11 -4.71 8.69 22.50
C ASP A 11 -4.71 7.51 21.52
N PHE A 12 -3.68 6.67 21.62
CA PHE A 12 -3.47 5.57 20.69
C PHE A 12 -4.51 4.45 20.81
N GLU A 13 -5.16 4.32 21.94
CA GLU A 13 -6.27 3.36 22.10
C GLU A 13 -7.47 3.81 21.27
N LYS A 14 -7.86 5.09 21.40
CA LYS A 14 -8.94 5.67 20.58
C LYS A 14 -8.60 5.70 19.10
N TYR A 15 -7.34 6.07 18.75
CA TYR A 15 -6.87 6.08 17.36
C TYR A 15 -6.99 4.70 16.74
N SER A 16 -6.38 3.68 17.36
CA SER A 16 -6.42 2.30 16.86
C SER A 16 -7.85 1.76 16.81
N GLY A 17 -8.67 2.06 17.83
CA GLY A 17 -10.08 1.69 17.85
C GLY A 17 -10.90 2.33 16.71
N CYS A 18 -10.57 3.58 16.30
CA CYS A 18 -11.18 4.22 15.15
C CYS A 18 -10.76 3.53 13.85
N ILE A 19 -9.46 3.27 13.66
CA ILE A 19 -8.93 2.57 12.46
C ILE A 19 -9.57 1.19 12.30
N GLU A 20 -9.57 0.37 13.36
CA GLU A 20 -10.09 -1.01 13.30
C GLU A 20 -11.59 -1.09 13.02
N LYS A 21 -12.36 -0.08 13.44
CA LYS A 21 -13.82 0.01 13.20
C LYS A 21 -14.18 0.75 11.91
N SER A 22 -13.19 1.27 11.21
CA SER A 22 -13.40 2.07 10.00
C SER A 22 -13.75 1.21 8.80
N VAL A 23 -14.67 1.70 7.97
CA VAL A 23 -14.96 1.11 6.65
C VAL A 23 -13.81 1.32 5.65
N GLN A 24 -12.86 2.22 5.96
CA GLN A 24 -11.66 2.48 5.17
C GLN A 24 -10.42 1.77 5.74
N LYS A 25 -10.58 0.88 6.72
CA LYS A 25 -9.49 0.14 7.36
C LYS A 25 -8.48 -0.38 6.36
N ASN A 26 -7.21 -0.19 6.66
CA ASN A 26 -6.07 -0.75 5.91
C ASN A 26 -4.82 -0.82 6.79
N MET A 27 -3.84 -1.62 6.37
CA MET A 27 -2.61 -1.81 7.14
C MET A 27 -1.76 -0.54 7.29
N TYR A 28 -1.84 0.40 6.33
CA TYR A 28 -0.92 1.55 6.29
C TYR A 28 -1.17 2.56 7.41
N ALA A 29 -2.40 2.62 7.92
CA ALA A 29 -2.79 3.53 8.99
C ALA A 29 -2.53 2.96 10.38
N ARG A 30 -2.07 1.71 10.50
CA ARG A 30 -1.72 1.14 11.81
C ARG A 30 -0.55 1.90 12.43
N ARG A 31 -0.63 2.13 13.74
CA ARG A 31 0.39 2.88 14.50
C ARG A 31 1.80 2.35 14.22
N GLU A 32 2.01 1.05 14.33
CA GLU A 32 3.31 0.41 14.18
C GLU A 32 3.90 0.59 12.76
N ILE A 33 3.05 0.69 11.74
CA ILE A 33 3.49 0.95 10.36
C ILE A 33 3.90 2.42 10.21
N LEU A 34 3.14 3.34 10.78
CA LEU A 34 3.48 4.77 10.76
C LEU A 34 4.73 5.06 11.60
N ASP A 35 4.87 4.45 12.78
CA ASP A 35 6.06 4.58 13.64
C ASP A 35 7.33 4.04 12.94
N PHE A 36 7.20 3.01 12.09
CA PHE A 36 8.32 2.49 11.30
C PHE A 36 8.73 3.45 10.17
N TRP A 37 7.75 3.99 9.43
CA TRP A 37 8.02 4.75 8.20
C TRP A 37 8.26 6.24 8.41
N CYS A 38 7.74 6.82 9.49
CA CYS A 38 7.73 8.26 9.69
C CYS A 38 8.75 8.68 10.75
N GLU A 39 9.58 9.67 10.45
CA GLU A 39 10.40 10.34 11.49
C GLU A 39 9.51 11.01 12.54
N SER A 40 8.36 11.51 12.14
CA SER A 40 7.28 11.99 12.99
C SER A 40 5.96 11.96 12.23
N TRP A 41 4.88 11.82 12.96
CA TRP A 41 3.54 11.95 12.40
C TRP A 41 2.58 12.49 13.44
N ASP A 42 1.61 13.25 12.97
CA ASP A 42 0.52 13.82 13.74
C ASP A 42 -0.79 13.19 13.29
N ILE A 43 -1.91 13.59 13.88
CA ILE A 43 -3.24 13.26 13.37
C ILE A 43 -4.13 14.50 13.32
N LEU A 44 -5.09 14.48 12.40
CA LEU A 44 -6.30 15.29 12.52
C LEU A 44 -7.40 14.44 13.14
N VAL A 45 -8.15 15.04 14.05
CA VAL A 45 -9.24 14.39 14.77
C VAL A 45 -10.50 15.21 14.67
N TRP A 46 -11.61 14.54 14.37
CA TRP A 46 -12.96 15.12 14.46
C TRP A 46 -13.65 14.63 15.73
N LYS A 47 -14.15 15.57 16.54
CA LYS A 47 -14.77 15.31 17.86
C LYS A 47 -13.85 14.45 18.75
N ASP A 48 -14.38 13.41 19.40
CA ASP A 48 -13.62 12.47 20.22
C ASP A 48 -13.29 11.19 19.42
N TYR A 49 -12.42 11.32 18.40
CA TYR A 49 -11.96 10.23 17.53
C TYR A 49 -13.08 9.55 16.71
N GLU A 50 -14.21 10.25 16.43
CA GLU A 50 -15.22 9.72 15.51
C GLU A 50 -14.66 9.54 14.09
N TYR A 51 -13.76 10.47 13.69
CA TYR A 51 -12.93 10.37 12.49
C TYR A 51 -11.50 10.79 12.81
N VAL A 52 -10.56 10.06 12.25
CA VAL A 52 -9.13 10.36 12.36
C VAL A 52 -8.46 10.35 11.00
N MET A 53 -7.40 11.12 10.87
CA MET A 53 -6.60 11.19 9.66
C MET A 53 -5.11 11.30 10.03
N PRO A 54 -4.29 10.27 9.80
CA PRO A 54 -2.86 10.33 10.06
C PRO A 54 -2.15 11.28 9.09
N LEU A 55 -1.21 12.04 9.61
CA LEU A 55 -0.41 13.03 8.88
C LEU A 55 1.08 12.66 8.97
N PRO A 56 1.60 11.84 8.07
CA PRO A 56 3.05 11.61 7.98
C PRO A 56 3.80 12.91 7.69
N LEU A 57 4.84 13.18 8.46
CA LEU A 57 5.61 14.41 8.38
C LEU A 57 7.06 14.11 8.04
N THR A 58 7.58 14.84 7.07
CA THR A 58 9.01 14.84 6.73
C THR A 58 9.58 16.22 6.98
N LYS A 59 10.71 16.29 7.69
CA LYS A 59 11.40 17.55 7.95
C LYS A 59 12.41 17.83 6.85
N LYS A 60 12.35 19.05 6.27
CA LYS A 60 13.34 19.54 5.32
C LYS A 60 13.58 21.02 5.55
N PHE A 61 14.85 21.45 5.67
CA PHE A 61 15.21 22.83 5.95
C PHE A 61 14.46 23.46 7.13
N SER A 62 14.39 22.74 8.25
CA SER A 62 13.66 23.12 9.47
C SER A 62 12.13 23.23 9.33
N GLN A 63 11.57 22.85 8.18
CA GLN A 63 10.14 22.82 7.88
C GLN A 63 9.59 21.42 7.88
N LYS A 64 8.34 21.25 8.32
CA LYS A 64 7.61 19.99 8.27
C LYS A 64 6.63 20.00 7.11
N PHE A 65 6.69 18.98 6.26
CA PHE A 65 5.80 18.79 5.12
C PHE A 65 5.03 17.49 5.30
N VAL A 66 3.75 17.51 4.95
CA VAL A 66 2.95 16.29 4.86
C VAL A 66 3.40 15.49 3.64
N THR A 67 3.92 14.28 3.87
CA THR A 67 4.43 13.42 2.81
C THR A 67 4.15 11.95 3.13
N CYS A 68 3.29 11.30 2.36
CA CYS A 68 3.08 9.85 2.51
C CYS A 68 4.38 9.09 2.27
N PRO A 69 4.74 8.13 3.15
CA PRO A 69 5.90 7.26 2.96
C PRO A 69 5.78 6.39 1.71
N ILE A 70 6.94 5.93 1.20
CA ILE A 70 7.04 5.24 -0.09
C ILE A 70 6.20 3.94 -0.16
N PHE A 71 6.06 3.22 0.96
CA PHE A 71 5.28 1.99 1.03
C PHE A 71 3.91 2.14 1.72
N CYS A 72 3.49 3.38 2.04
CA CYS A 72 2.13 3.68 2.47
C CYS A 72 1.32 4.18 1.28
N GLN A 73 0.68 3.26 0.58
CA GLN A 73 -0.04 3.59 -0.65
C GLN A 73 -1.25 4.48 -0.41
N GLN A 74 -2.02 4.19 0.63
CA GLN A 74 -3.28 4.87 0.95
C GLN A 74 -3.37 5.10 2.45
N LEU A 75 -3.49 6.34 2.82
CA LEU A 75 -3.91 6.75 4.17
C LEU A 75 -5.34 7.29 4.09
N GLY A 76 -5.58 8.51 4.52
CA GLY A 76 -6.87 9.16 4.37
C GLY A 76 -7.60 9.35 5.68
N ILE A 77 -8.92 9.44 5.58
CA ILE A 77 -9.82 9.71 6.68
C ILE A 77 -10.53 8.41 7.05
N PHE A 78 -10.47 8.05 8.31
CA PHE A 78 -10.99 6.80 8.86
C PHE A 78 -12.14 7.11 9.80
N GLY A 79 -13.26 6.38 9.66
CA GLY A 79 -14.44 6.51 10.50
C GLY A 79 -15.41 5.35 10.26
N LYS A 80 -16.48 5.25 11.05
CA LYS A 80 -17.48 4.17 10.90
C LYS A 80 -18.15 4.14 9.53
N ASN A 81 -18.24 5.28 8.88
CA ASN A 81 -18.83 5.46 7.54
C ASN A 81 -18.03 6.50 6.77
N ASP A 82 -18.15 6.51 5.46
CA ASP A 82 -17.67 7.61 4.64
C ASP A 82 -18.67 8.76 4.64
N SER A 83 -18.18 9.98 4.82
CA SER A 83 -18.98 11.20 4.76
C SER A 83 -18.26 12.23 3.93
N SER A 84 -18.77 12.53 2.74
CA SER A 84 -18.19 13.55 1.86
C SER A 84 -18.10 14.93 2.54
N GLU A 85 -19.07 15.28 3.39
CA GLU A 85 -19.04 16.54 4.16
C GLU A 85 -17.86 16.55 5.14
N ILE A 86 -17.66 15.47 5.89
CA ILE A 86 -16.54 15.36 6.83
C ILE A 86 -15.21 15.32 6.07
N ASN A 87 -15.14 14.58 4.97
CA ASN A 87 -13.94 14.51 4.13
C ASN A 87 -13.54 15.91 3.60
N GLU A 88 -14.53 16.71 3.15
CA GLU A 88 -14.28 18.09 2.71
C GLU A 88 -13.77 18.99 3.84
N ARG A 89 -14.25 18.80 5.07
CA ARG A 89 -13.75 19.55 6.24
C ARG A 89 -12.29 19.23 6.53
N PHE A 90 -11.90 17.95 6.50
CA PHE A 90 -10.50 17.51 6.66
C PHE A 90 -9.63 18.06 5.53
N LEU A 91 -10.07 17.95 4.29
CA LEU A 91 -9.35 18.45 3.12
C LEU A 91 -9.13 19.97 3.21
N SER A 92 -10.18 20.74 3.55
CA SER A 92 -10.10 22.18 3.70
C SER A 92 -9.14 22.59 4.84
N TYR A 93 -9.19 21.87 5.96
CA TYR A 93 -8.25 22.08 7.06
C TYR A 93 -6.80 21.85 6.62
N MET A 94 -6.54 20.73 5.92
CA MET A 94 -5.21 20.42 5.40
C MET A 94 -4.68 21.52 4.49
N GLN A 95 -5.48 21.95 3.53
CA GLN A 95 -5.09 22.95 2.53
C GLN A 95 -4.83 24.33 3.14
N ALA A 96 -5.56 24.69 4.21
CA ALA A 96 -5.43 25.97 4.88
C ALA A 96 -4.26 26.01 5.88
N ASN A 97 -3.86 24.89 6.47
CA ASN A 97 -2.97 24.87 7.64
C ASN A 97 -1.68 24.06 7.47
N LEU A 98 -1.52 23.31 6.36
CA LEU A 98 -0.41 22.37 6.21
C LEU A 98 0.30 22.54 4.88
N ASP A 99 1.63 22.44 4.91
CA ASP A 99 2.45 22.34 3.71
C ASP A 99 2.43 20.90 3.19
N ILE A 100 1.74 20.65 2.09
CA ILE A 100 1.52 19.31 1.55
C ILE A 100 2.42 19.08 0.34
N TYR A 101 3.28 18.07 0.40
CA TYR A 101 4.01 17.60 -0.78
C TYR A 101 3.28 16.46 -1.48
N LEU A 102 2.88 15.44 -0.72
CA LEU A 102 2.12 14.30 -1.24
C LEU A 102 1.24 13.73 -0.13
N TYR A 103 -0.05 13.64 -0.39
CA TYR A 103 -0.97 12.90 0.46
C TYR A 103 -1.90 12.03 -0.37
N SER A 104 -1.97 10.75 -0.04
CA SER A 104 -2.82 9.76 -0.69
C SER A 104 -3.96 9.40 0.25
N PHE A 105 -5.19 9.68 -0.17
CA PHE A 105 -6.39 9.29 0.56
C PHE A 105 -6.73 7.82 0.33
N ASN A 106 -7.64 7.29 1.11
CA ASN A 106 -8.21 5.97 0.92
C ASN A 106 -9.18 5.97 -0.27
N ALA A 107 -9.25 4.87 -1.00
CA ALA A 107 -10.20 4.71 -2.11
C ALA A 107 -11.67 4.84 -1.67
N GLY A 108 -11.97 4.57 -0.40
CA GLY A 108 -13.28 4.78 0.20
C GLY A 108 -13.53 6.21 0.68
N ASN A 109 -12.62 7.17 0.48
CA ASN A 109 -12.88 8.58 0.80
C ASN A 109 -13.44 9.32 -0.42
N HIS A 110 -14.69 9.75 -0.36
CA HIS A 110 -15.34 10.50 -1.42
C HIS A 110 -15.35 11.99 -1.09
N PHE A 111 -15.00 12.81 -2.08
CA PHE A 111 -14.94 14.26 -1.99
C PHE A 111 -15.94 14.90 -2.95
N GLN A 112 -16.43 16.09 -2.61
CA GLN A 112 -17.32 16.88 -3.49
C GLN A 112 -16.55 17.58 -4.62
N ARG A 113 -15.28 17.88 -4.40
CA ARG A 113 -14.39 18.51 -5.39
C ARG A 113 -13.55 17.48 -6.13
N ASP A 114 -13.15 17.82 -7.35
CA ASP A 114 -12.25 16.96 -8.12
C ASP A 114 -10.84 16.99 -7.55
N LEU A 115 -10.30 15.79 -7.32
CA LEU A 115 -8.92 15.55 -6.94
C LEU A 115 -8.22 14.72 -8.03
N SER A 116 -6.90 14.80 -8.09
CA SER A 116 -6.14 13.86 -8.89
C SER A 116 -6.25 12.45 -8.32
N PHE A 117 -6.09 11.42 -9.18
CA PHE A 117 -6.24 10.02 -8.77
C PHE A 117 -5.01 9.22 -9.11
N ARG A 118 -4.72 8.24 -8.28
CA ARG A 118 -3.82 7.13 -8.57
C ARG A 118 -4.61 5.82 -8.67
N LYS A 119 -3.97 4.80 -9.26
CA LYS A 119 -4.60 3.51 -9.53
C LYS A 119 -4.17 2.48 -8.51
N ASN A 120 -5.11 1.68 -8.06
CA ASN A 120 -4.91 0.40 -7.41
C ASN A 120 -5.67 -0.68 -8.19
N TYR A 121 -5.17 -1.90 -8.19
CA TYR A 121 -5.85 -3.06 -8.76
C TYR A 121 -6.17 -4.04 -7.64
N PHE A 122 -7.44 -4.44 -7.56
CA PHE A 122 -7.98 -5.12 -6.41
C PHE A 122 -8.86 -6.30 -6.86
N ILE A 123 -8.77 -7.40 -6.14
CA ILE A 123 -9.66 -8.55 -6.29
C ILE A 123 -10.37 -8.72 -4.95
N PRO A 124 -11.71 -8.56 -4.89
CA PRO A 124 -12.47 -8.79 -3.66
C PRO A 124 -12.44 -10.26 -3.26
N CYS A 125 -12.59 -10.52 -1.98
CA CYS A 125 -12.83 -11.84 -1.42
C CYS A 125 -13.98 -12.53 -2.16
N GLY A 126 -13.81 -13.81 -2.47
CA GLY A 126 -14.78 -14.59 -3.24
C GLY A 126 -14.22 -15.94 -3.69
N THR A 127 -14.97 -16.69 -4.49
CA THR A 127 -14.49 -18.00 -4.92
C THR A 127 -13.38 -17.86 -5.97
N TYR A 128 -12.30 -18.64 -5.80
CA TYR A 128 -11.23 -18.67 -6.79
C TYR A 128 -11.74 -19.10 -8.18
N ALA A 129 -12.69 -20.06 -8.22
CA ALA A 129 -13.25 -20.54 -9.49
C ALA A 129 -13.90 -19.43 -10.31
N ASP A 130 -14.65 -18.52 -9.68
CA ASP A 130 -15.28 -17.39 -10.36
C ASP A 130 -14.24 -16.33 -10.76
N GLN A 131 -13.27 -16.07 -9.91
CA GLN A 131 -12.17 -15.17 -10.25
C GLN A 131 -11.34 -15.70 -11.43
N LYS A 132 -11.06 -17.00 -11.48
CA LYS A 132 -10.33 -17.63 -12.60
C LYS A 132 -11.05 -17.50 -13.93
N LYS A 133 -12.39 -17.47 -13.95
CA LYS A 133 -13.15 -17.20 -15.18
C LYS A 133 -12.82 -15.82 -15.77
N LYS A 134 -12.59 -14.82 -14.92
CA LYS A 134 -12.24 -13.43 -15.29
C LYS A 134 -10.79 -13.29 -15.84
N PHE A 135 -9.93 -14.27 -15.65
CA PHE A 135 -8.55 -14.21 -16.17
C PHE A 135 -8.54 -14.10 -17.69
N SER A 136 -7.64 -13.28 -18.23
CA SER A 136 -7.47 -13.17 -19.68
C SER A 136 -6.98 -14.51 -20.28
N LYS A 137 -7.27 -14.73 -21.57
CA LYS A 137 -6.78 -15.92 -22.31
C LYS A 137 -5.28 -16.10 -22.16
N GLY A 138 -4.50 -15.02 -22.36
CA GLY A 138 -3.04 -15.05 -22.24
C GLY A 138 -2.56 -15.42 -20.83
N ARG A 139 -3.27 -14.96 -19.77
CA ARG A 139 -2.96 -15.30 -18.38
C ARG A 139 -3.22 -16.77 -18.10
N LYS A 140 -4.35 -17.30 -18.52
CA LYS A 140 -4.68 -18.73 -18.42
C LYS A 140 -3.63 -19.61 -19.13
N SER A 141 -3.19 -19.20 -20.32
CA SER A 141 -2.14 -19.91 -21.09
C SER A 141 -0.79 -19.86 -20.35
N ALA A 142 -0.38 -18.69 -19.86
CA ALA A 142 0.88 -18.53 -19.11
C ALA A 142 0.91 -19.41 -17.84
N ILE A 143 -0.18 -19.47 -17.09
CA ILE A 143 -0.30 -20.34 -15.91
C ILE A 143 -0.23 -21.81 -16.32
N LYS A 144 -0.94 -22.21 -17.38
CA LYS A 144 -0.92 -23.59 -17.88
C LYS A 144 0.47 -24.02 -18.35
N SER A 145 1.27 -23.11 -18.91
CA SER A 145 2.63 -23.41 -19.39
C SER A 145 3.68 -23.43 -18.27
N ALA A 146 3.35 -22.96 -17.07
CA ALA A 146 4.24 -22.95 -15.90
C ALA A 146 4.26 -24.33 -15.22
N THR A 147 4.74 -25.35 -15.95
CA THR A 147 4.76 -26.74 -15.48
C THR A 147 5.99 -27.04 -14.64
N GLY A 148 5.83 -27.93 -13.65
CA GLY A 148 6.92 -28.40 -12.79
C GLY A 148 7.39 -27.42 -11.73
N LEU A 149 6.76 -26.24 -11.62
CA LEU A 149 7.05 -25.28 -10.55
C LEU A 149 6.43 -25.75 -9.24
N ASP A 150 7.22 -25.69 -8.16
CA ASP A 150 6.79 -25.95 -6.79
C ASP A 150 6.43 -24.61 -6.13
N PHE A 151 5.23 -24.56 -5.53
CA PHE A 151 4.76 -23.44 -4.72
C PHE A 151 4.91 -23.73 -3.24
N GLN A 152 5.45 -22.79 -2.50
CA GLN A 152 5.57 -22.90 -1.04
C GLN A 152 5.35 -21.54 -0.36
N GLN A 153 4.62 -21.57 0.75
CA GLN A 153 4.70 -20.50 1.72
C GLN A 153 5.94 -20.72 2.58
N ILE A 154 6.79 -19.73 2.66
CA ILE A 154 8.11 -19.83 3.29
C ILE A 154 8.31 -18.73 4.34
N THR A 155 9.29 -18.94 5.22
CA THR A 155 9.72 -17.93 6.18
C THR A 155 10.73 -16.98 5.55
N LEU A 156 10.63 -15.68 5.87
CA LEU A 156 11.64 -14.70 5.47
C LEU A 156 12.98 -15.03 6.18
N ASN A 157 14.00 -15.34 5.39
CA ASN A 157 15.33 -15.67 5.89
C ASN A 157 16.43 -14.97 5.05
N SER A 158 17.70 -15.17 5.40
CA SER A 158 18.83 -14.55 4.71
C SER A 158 18.89 -14.87 3.21
N VAL A 159 18.56 -16.10 2.80
CA VAL A 159 18.56 -16.52 1.40
C VAL A 159 17.51 -15.74 0.60
N ILE A 160 16.32 -15.60 1.15
CA ILE A 160 15.22 -14.85 0.53
C ILE A 160 15.55 -13.35 0.49
N LEU A 161 16.12 -12.79 1.54
CA LEU A 161 16.55 -11.38 1.57
C LEU A 161 17.65 -11.09 0.51
N GLU A 162 18.61 -11.98 0.33
CA GLU A 162 19.62 -11.85 -0.74
C GLU A 162 19.01 -11.99 -2.13
N PHE A 163 18.05 -12.90 -2.33
CA PHE A 163 17.30 -13.00 -3.59
C PHE A 163 16.55 -11.68 -3.89
N ILE A 164 15.84 -11.13 -2.89
CA ILE A 164 15.14 -9.85 -3.04
C ILE A 164 16.13 -8.73 -3.36
N LYS A 165 17.21 -8.60 -2.60
CA LYS A 165 18.24 -7.58 -2.82
C LYS A 165 18.82 -7.62 -4.23
N ARG A 166 19.05 -8.83 -4.76
CA ARG A 166 19.61 -9.04 -6.09
C ARG A 166 18.65 -8.71 -7.22
N PHE A 167 17.37 -9.10 -7.10
CA PHE A 167 16.44 -9.10 -8.22
C PHE A 167 15.33 -8.05 -8.13
N TYR A 168 15.16 -7.36 -7.01
CA TYR A 168 14.14 -6.32 -6.88
C TYR A 168 14.51 -5.06 -7.69
N LYS A 169 13.64 -4.71 -8.65
CA LYS A 169 13.86 -3.60 -9.58
C LYS A 169 13.03 -2.33 -9.27
N GLY A 170 12.15 -2.38 -8.27
CA GLY A 170 11.22 -1.29 -7.98
C GLY A 170 11.85 -0.03 -7.37
N LEU A 171 13.10 -0.13 -6.90
CA LEU A 171 13.82 0.95 -6.22
C LEU A 171 15.21 1.15 -6.84
N SER A 172 15.52 2.39 -7.21
CA SER A 172 16.81 2.73 -7.83
C SER A 172 17.90 3.13 -6.83
N LYS A 173 17.50 3.59 -5.62
CA LYS A 173 18.45 4.07 -4.60
C LYS A 173 18.73 2.97 -3.58
N GLU A 174 19.99 2.75 -3.27
CA GLU A 174 20.40 1.74 -2.28
C GLU A 174 19.81 2.01 -0.87
N LYS A 175 19.68 3.28 -0.48
CA LYS A 175 19.00 3.67 0.77
C LYS A 175 17.56 3.14 0.80
N ASP A 176 16.80 3.30 -0.29
CA ASP A 176 15.40 2.89 -0.36
C ASP A 176 15.27 1.35 -0.39
N LYS A 177 16.22 0.67 -1.04
CA LYS A 177 16.32 -0.80 -1.00
C LYS A 177 16.58 -1.31 0.41
N LYS A 178 17.53 -0.71 1.11
CA LYS A 178 17.82 -1.05 2.51
C LYS A 178 16.58 -0.86 3.38
N MET A 179 15.92 0.31 3.28
CA MET A 179 14.68 0.58 4.03
C MET A 179 13.58 -0.45 3.72
N MET A 180 13.47 -0.91 2.47
CA MET A 180 12.53 -1.98 2.11
C MET A 180 12.89 -3.30 2.81
N LEU A 181 14.15 -3.71 2.80
CA LEU A 181 14.57 -4.94 3.48
C LEU A 181 14.33 -4.86 4.99
N ASP A 182 14.65 -3.73 5.62
CA ASP A 182 14.37 -3.46 7.03
C ASP A 182 12.85 -3.53 7.32
N TYR A 183 12.02 -3.01 6.40
CA TYR A 183 10.57 -3.08 6.52
C TYR A 183 10.03 -4.52 6.42
N LEU A 184 10.57 -5.32 5.51
CA LEU A 184 10.16 -6.73 5.40
C LEU A 184 10.50 -7.52 6.67
N GLN A 185 11.68 -7.27 7.27
CA GLN A 185 12.07 -7.87 8.54
C GLN A 185 11.17 -7.39 9.70
N PHE A 186 10.83 -6.10 9.72
CA PHE A 186 9.89 -5.54 10.69
C PHE A 186 8.51 -6.21 10.57
N LEU A 187 7.94 -6.30 9.37
CA LEU A 187 6.66 -6.97 9.14
C LEU A 187 6.73 -8.44 9.51
N HIS A 188 7.86 -9.11 9.26
CA HIS A 188 8.06 -10.50 9.66
C HIS A 188 8.06 -10.66 11.17
N GLY A 189 8.76 -9.81 11.90
CA GLY A 189 8.76 -9.80 13.37
C GLY A 189 7.41 -9.46 14.02
N LYS A 190 6.49 -8.86 13.24
CA LYS A 190 5.10 -8.56 13.64
C LYS A 190 4.07 -9.57 13.13
N GLU A 191 4.50 -10.63 12.44
CA GLU A 191 3.60 -11.60 11.78
C GLU A 191 2.62 -10.97 10.77
N MET A 192 3.02 -9.82 10.19
CA MET A 192 2.21 -9.04 9.25
C MET A 192 2.62 -9.27 7.79
N ILE A 193 3.43 -10.28 7.49
CA ILE A 193 3.87 -10.60 6.13
C ILE A 193 3.71 -12.09 5.86
N LYS A 194 3.20 -12.42 4.67
CA LYS A 194 3.30 -13.75 4.07
C LYS A 194 4.31 -13.71 2.95
N VAL A 195 5.19 -14.69 2.90
CA VAL A 195 6.19 -14.85 1.85
C VAL A 195 5.91 -16.16 1.14
N CYS A 196 5.72 -16.09 -0.18
CA CYS A 196 5.56 -17.27 -1.02
C CYS A 196 6.69 -17.35 -2.04
N SER A 197 7.08 -18.55 -2.41
CA SER A 197 8.07 -18.82 -3.44
C SER A 197 7.53 -19.75 -4.52
N ALA A 198 8.07 -19.60 -5.73
CA ALA A 198 8.00 -20.63 -6.75
C ALA A 198 9.41 -21.00 -7.17
N SER A 199 9.69 -22.30 -7.18
CA SER A 199 10.98 -22.90 -7.52
C SER A 199 10.83 -24.03 -8.52
N LEU A 200 11.93 -24.38 -9.20
CA LEU A 200 12.01 -25.55 -10.07
C LEU A 200 13.33 -26.28 -9.78
N ASN A 201 13.23 -27.57 -9.45
CA ASN A 201 14.37 -28.40 -9.05
C ASN A 201 15.20 -27.77 -7.90
N GLY A 202 14.52 -27.15 -6.93
CA GLY A 202 15.16 -26.49 -5.79
C GLY A 202 15.75 -25.11 -6.09
N GLU A 203 15.77 -24.65 -7.35
CA GLU A 203 16.26 -23.33 -7.72
C GLU A 203 15.09 -22.32 -7.72
N LEU A 204 15.24 -21.24 -6.94
CA LEU A 204 14.23 -20.21 -6.76
C LEU A 204 14.03 -19.39 -8.05
N ARG A 205 12.78 -19.24 -8.48
CA ARG A 205 12.38 -18.48 -9.67
C ARG A 205 11.78 -17.12 -9.33
N THR A 206 10.92 -17.09 -8.33
CA THR A 206 10.21 -15.88 -7.92
C THR A 206 9.77 -15.95 -6.47
N VAL A 207 9.65 -14.79 -5.85
CA VAL A 207 9.15 -14.60 -4.50
C VAL A 207 8.05 -13.54 -4.55
N ALA A 208 6.92 -13.83 -3.90
CA ALA A 208 5.86 -12.86 -3.64
C ALA A 208 5.87 -12.48 -2.15
N LEU A 209 5.85 -11.18 -1.88
CA LEU A 209 5.88 -10.58 -0.56
C LEU A 209 4.53 -9.90 -0.33
N MET A 210 3.76 -10.41 0.62
CA MET A 210 2.41 -9.91 0.88
C MET A 210 2.28 -9.42 2.32
N GLY A 211 1.97 -8.12 2.49
CA GLY A 211 1.45 -7.65 3.77
C GLY A 211 0.09 -8.30 4.04
N ASP A 212 -0.19 -8.65 5.29
CA ASP A 212 -1.48 -9.24 5.71
C ASP A 212 -2.02 -8.46 6.90
N ASP A 213 -3.20 -7.85 6.77
CA ASP A 213 -3.87 -7.16 7.87
C ASP A 213 -5.03 -7.96 8.47
N GLY A 214 -5.18 -9.21 8.04
CA GLY A 214 -6.26 -10.10 8.45
C GLY A 214 -7.47 -10.08 7.53
N GLU A 215 -7.61 -9.07 6.67
CA GLU A 215 -8.72 -8.93 5.71
C GLU A 215 -8.24 -8.84 4.26
N THR A 216 -7.06 -8.26 4.05
CA THR A 216 -6.49 -8.02 2.71
C THR A 216 -5.03 -8.44 2.66
N LEU A 217 -4.66 -9.15 1.59
CA LEU A 217 -3.29 -9.39 1.20
C LEU A 217 -2.82 -8.28 0.26
N TYR A 218 -1.78 -7.56 0.64
CA TYR A 218 -1.18 -6.46 -0.12
C TYR A 218 0.10 -6.93 -0.79
N LEU A 219 0.16 -7.00 -2.11
CA LEU A 219 1.35 -7.42 -2.85
C LEU A 219 2.45 -6.35 -2.78
N ILE A 220 3.22 -6.34 -1.70
CA ILE A 220 4.32 -5.40 -1.45
C ILE A 220 5.44 -5.56 -2.49
N GLY A 221 5.68 -6.79 -2.93
CA GLY A 221 6.69 -7.08 -3.94
C GLY A 221 6.47 -8.40 -4.64
N LEU A 222 6.75 -8.42 -5.93
CA LEU A 222 6.83 -9.62 -6.75
C LEU A 222 8.22 -9.60 -7.40
N VAL A 223 9.13 -10.41 -6.84
CA VAL A 223 10.55 -10.41 -7.19
C VAL A 223 10.88 -11.68 -7.97
N SER A 224 11.45 -11.53 -9.16
CA SER A 224 11.71 -12.66 -10.04
C SER A 224 13.08 -12.53 -10.68
N ASP A 225 13.78 -13.64 -10.84
CA ASP A 225 14.95 -13.72 -11.71
C ASP A 225 14.49 -13.74 -13.18
N GLU A 226 14.85 -12.71 -13.94
CA GLU A 226 14.44 -12.58 -15.35
C GLU A 226 14.96 -13.71 -16.25
N LYS A 227 16.02 -14.39 -15.87
CA LYS A 227 16.55 -15.57 -16.55
C LYS A 227 15.45 -16.61 -16.78
N PHE A 228 14.49 -16.70 -15.86
CA PHE A 228 13.42 -17.69 -15.88
C PHE A 228 12.06 -17.14 -16.34
N ARG A 229 12.03 -15.96 -16.94
CA ARG A 229 10.79 -15.31 -17.36
C ARG A 229 9.89 -16.19 -18.23
N ASN A 230 10.50 -16.98 -19.12
CA ASN A 230 9.78 -17.87 -20.03
C ASN A 230 9.08 -19.05 -19.34
N GLU A 231 9.46 -19.38 -18.11
CA GLU A 231 8.80 -20.39 -17.28
C GLU A 231 7.52 -19.87 -16.61
N ASN A 232 7.20 -18.58 -16.78
CA ASN A 232 6.02 -17.90 -16.24
C ASN A 232 5.85 -17.99 -14.70
N PRO A 233 6.92 -17.93 -13.89
CA PRO A 233 6.83 -18.15 -12.45
C PRO A 233 5.98 -17.09 -11.73
N THR A 234 5.99 -15.84 -12.21
CA THR A 234 5.17 -14.76 -11.63
C THR A 234 3.68 -14.99 -11.88
N SER A 235 3.31 -15.60 -13.00
CA SER A 235 1.91 -15.95 -13.29
C SER A 235 1.43 -17.09 -12.39
N PHE A 236 2.28 -18.08 -12.23
CA PHE A 236 2.03 -19.26 -11.42
C PHE A 236 1.86 -18.89 -9.93
N ILE A 237 2.81 -18.14 -9.37
CA ILE A 237 2.78 -17.82 -7.94
C ILE A 237 1.54 -16.99 -7.54
N ILE A 238 1.14 -16.02 -8.37
CA ILE A 238 -0.08 -15.24 -8.11
C ILE A 238 -1.33 -16.13 -8.22
N ASP A 239 -1.38 -17.04 -9.19
CA ASP A 239 -2.49 -18.00 -9.33
C ASP A 239 -2.65 -18.87 -8.06
N GLN A 240 -1.54 -19.41 -7.54
CA GLN A 240 -1.53 -20.23 -6.31
C GLN A 240 -1.94 -19.40 -5.08
N ILE A 241 -1.41 -18.17 -4.94
CA ILE A 241 -1.80 -17.28 -3.84
C ILE A 241 -3.29 -16.98 -3.86
N LEU A 242 -3.86 -16.69 -5.03
CA LEU A 242 -5.30 -16.44 -5.16
C LEU A 242 -6.11 -17.69 -4.85
N GLN A 243 -5.67 -18.87 -5.30
CA GLN A 243 -6.32 -20.15 -5.02
C GLN A 243 -6.40 -20.41 -3.52
N ASP A 244 -5.32 -20.17 -2.78
CA ASP A 244 -5.23 -20.51 -1.35
C ASP A 244 -5.90 -19.49 -0.44
N ASN A 245 -6.08 -18.24 -0.89
CA ASN A 245 -6.46 -17.16 0.03
C ASN A 245 -7.74 -16.43 -0.34
N LEU A 246 -8.20 -16.47 -1.59
CA LEU A 246 -9.24 -15.55 -2.06
C LEU A 246 -10.62 -15.77 -1.40
N GLU A 247 -10.91 -16.95 -0.88
CA GLU A 247 -12.16 -17.22 -0.17
C GLU A 247 -12.24 -16.49 1.19
N ASN A 248 -11.08 -16.13 1.76
CA ASN A 248 -11.01 -15.52 3.10
C ASN A 248 -10.33 -14.16 3.12
N ARG A 249 -9.78 -13.69 2.00
CA ARG A 249 -9.00 -12.45 1.92
C ARG A 249 -9.27 -11.73 0.61
N ASN A 250 -9.34 -10.43 0.70
CA ASN A 250 -9.17 -9.58 -0.47
C ASN A 250 -7.71 -9.66 -0.96
N PHE A 251 -7.48 -9.36 -2.24
CA PHE A 251 -6.12 -9.27 -2.78
C PHE A 251 -5.89 -7.91 -3.46
N SER A 252 -4.91 -7.15 -2.97
CA SER A 252 -4.50 -5.87 -3.55
C SER A 252 -3.16 -6.00 -4.24
N PHE A 253 -3.12 -5.70 -5.54
CA PHE A 253 -1.87 -5.58 -6.30
C PHE A 253 -1.08 -4.30 -5.96
N MET A 254 -1.56 -3.49 -5.02
CA MET A 254 -1.00 -2.21 -4.60
C MET A 254 -0.84 -1.18 -5.72
N GLY A 255 -1.50 -1.36 -6.82
CA GLY A 255 -1.55 -0.41 -7.90
C GLY A 255 -0.32 -0.36 -8.79
N SER A 256 -0.50 0.30 -9.91
CA SER A 256 0.59 0.74 -10.76
C SER A 256 0.12 1.83 -11.71
N ASN A 257 0.94 2.86 -11.86
CA ASN A 257 0.87 3.81 -12.96
C ASN A 257 1.79 3.38 -14.13
N VAL A 258 2.48 2.22 -13.99
CA VAL A 258 3.33 1.64 -15.03
C VAL A 258 2.49 0.70 -15.88
N ARG A 259 2.39 1.00 -17.18
CA ARG A 259 1.51 0.31 -18.15
C ARG A 259 1.64 -1.23 -18.13
N ASN A 260 2.86 -1.73 -18.10
CA ASN A 260 3.08 -3.18 -18.13
C ASN A 260 2.58 -3.88 -16.84
N ILE A 261 2.73 -3.23 -15.70
CA ILE A 261 2.22 -3.74 -14.41
C ILE A 261 0.70 -3.66 -14.40
N GLU A 262 0.12 -2.57 -14.92
CA GLU A 262 -1.34 -2.44 -15.09
C GLU A 262 -1.91 -3.59 -15.93
N ILE A 263 -1.29 -3.90 -17.08
CA ILE A 263 -1.72 -5.00 -17.95
C ILE A 263 -1.62 -6.35 -17.22
N PHE A 264 -0.53 -6.56 -16.47
CA PHE A 264 -0.33 -7.75 -15.66
C PHE A 264 -1.45 -7.90 -14.62
N ASN A 265 -1.72 -6.88 -13.83
CA ASN A 265 -2.75 -6.91 -12.79
C ASN A 265 -4.15 -7.16 -13.38
N LYS A 266 -4.53 -6.41 -14.42
CA LYS A 266 -5.81 -6.59 -15.14
C LYS A 266 -5.99 -7.98 -15.69
N SER A 267 -4.90 -8.65 -16.11
CA SER A 267 -4.99 -9.97 -16.71
C SER A 267 -5.46 -11.07 -15.74
N PHE A 268 -5.40 -10.81 -14.42
CA PHE A 268 -5.99 -11.64 -13.37
C PHE A 268 -7.45 -11.27 -13.05
N GLY A 269 -8.10 -10.46 -13.87
CA GLY A 269 -9.45 -9.98 -13.63
C GLY A 269 -9.56 -9.02 -12.45
N ALA A 270 -8.46 -8.38 -12.06
CA ALA A 270 -8.47 -7.37 -11.00
C ALA A 270 -9.22 -6.11 -11.44
N GLU A 271 -10.00 -5.57 -10.53
CA GLU A 271 -10.79 -4.36 -10.74
C GLU A 271 -9.97 -3.12 -10.46
N LEU A 272 -10.20 -2.05 -11.25
CA LEU A 272 -9.56 -0.77 -11.05
C LEU A 272 -10.24 -0.03 -9.89
N MET A 273 -9.48 0.21 -8.83
CA MET A 273 -9.85 1.05 -7.71
C MET A 273 -9.03 2.34 -7.77
N LYS A 274 -9.67 3.50 -7.95
CA LYS A 274 -9.02 4.80 -7.93
C LYS A 274 -9.02 5.34 -6.51
N TYR A 275 -7.92 5.98 -6.09
CA TYR A 275 -7.85 6.67 -4.81
C TYR A 275 -7.37 8.11 -4.98
N PRO A 276 -7.98 9.08 -4.26
CA PRO A 276 -7.67 10.49 -4.42
C PRO A 276 -6.27 10.82 -3.89
N VAL A 277 -5.60 11.79 -4.52
CA VAL A 277 -4.30 12.28 -4.06
C VAL A 277 -4.20 13.80 -4.16
N ILE A 278 -3.47 14.39 -3.22
CA ILE A 278 -2.91 15.73 -3.36
C ILE A 278 -1.42 15.55 -3.61
N GLN A 279 -0.93 16.13 -4.69
CA GLN A 279 0.48 16.15 -5.00
C GLN A 279 0.87 17.53 -5.54
N HIS A 280 1.82 18.17 -4.87
CA HIS A 280 2.39 19.42 -5.32
C HIS A 280 3.82 19.23 -5.81
N SER A 281 4.21 20.01 -6.81
CA SER A 281 5.60 20.13 -7.23
C SER A 281 6.43 20.84 -6.16
N LYS A 282 7.75 20.71 -6.20
CA LYS A 282 8.64 21.42 -5.27
C LYS A 282 8.45 22.94 -5.32
N LYS A 283 8.12 23.50 -6.52
CA LYS A 283 7.87 24.92 -6.72
C LYS A 283 6.58 25.35 -6.04
N GLU A 284 5.50 24.58 -6.18
CA GLU A 284 4.21 24.85 -5.55
C GLU A 284 4.31 24.78 -4.03
N VAL A 285 5.02 23.79 -3.49
CA VAL A 285 5.27 23.68 -2.04
C VAL A 285 6.03 24.88 -1.52
N LEU A 286 7.03 25.37 -2.26
CA LEU A 286 7.78 26.57 -1.87
C LEU A 286 6.87 27.84 -1.86
N ILE A 287 6.00 27.98 -2.85
CA ILE A 287 5.05 29.09 -2.94
C ILE A 287 4.05 29.03 -1.78
N GLN A 288 3.51 27.84 -1.49
CA GLN A 288 2.58 27.63 -0.36
C GLN A 288 3.24 28.01 0.98
N PHE A 289 4.47 27.57 1.17
CA PHE A 289 5.27 27.92 2.34
C PHE A 289 5.48 29.42 2.51
N LEU A 290 5.81 30.14 1.42
CA LEU A 290 5.99 31.60 1.48
C LEU A 290 4.69 32.33 1.82
N LYS A 291 3.55 31.86 1.29
CA LYS A 291 2.22 32.40 1.62
C LYS A 291 1.88 32.18 3.09
N ASN A 292 2.09 30.97 3.62
CA ASN A 292 1.79 30.66 5.02
C ASN A 292 2.68 31.39 6.03
N LYS A 293 3.84 31.92 5.61
CA LYS A 293 4.70 32.77 6.45
C LYS A 293 4.32 34.24 6.45
N LEU A 294 3.59 34.71 5.44
CA LEU A 294 3.21 36.10 5.26
C LEU A 294 1.78 36.39 5.74
N SER A 295 1.02 35.36 6.04
CA SER A 295 -0.30 35.43 6.69
C SER A 295 -0.18 35.20 8.20
#